data_b454257aaa76a363b7ff7f2441e99524
#
_entry.id   b454257aaa76a363b7ff7f2441e99524
#
_cell.length_a   1.000
_cell.length_b   1.000
_cell.length_c   1.000
_cell.angle_alpha   90.00
_cell.angle_beta   90.00
_cell.angle_gamma   90.00
#
_symmetry.space_group_name_H-M   'P 1'
#
loop_
_entity.id
_entity.type
_entity.pdbx_description
1 polymer ?
#
loop_
_entity_poly.entity_id
_entity_poly.type
_entity_poly.pdbx_seq_one_letter_code
_entity_poly.pdbx_strand_id
1 'polypeptide(L)'
;MLNKHVTSKAEIAKELNLSMPTVLANVNDLLEKMVLEETGEYASTGGRKAKSIGINKSYCHAMGILITANHIEMVLVNLGDEIIKKDRIRLKFTAELFYCTEVAQKVKTFLEGELAKDTPSSAEHQSALNLGKIYHRHIEN
;
A
#
# COMPACT_ATOMS: atom_id res chain seq x y z
N MET A 1 8.08 12.56 -8.80
CA MET A 1 9.51 12.21 -8.80
C MET A 1 9.88 11.18 -7.73
N LEU A 2 9.06 10.18 -7.50
CA LEU A 2 9.30 9.12 -6.52
C LEU A 2 9.42 7.74 -7.20
N ASN A 3 10.15 7.68 -8.31
CA ASN A 3 10.21 6.46 -9.12
C ASN A 3 11.50 5.63 -8.92
N LYS A 4 12.23 5.87 -7.83
CA LYS A 4 13.30 4.97 -7.41
C LYS A 4 12.82 4.15 -6.23
N HIS A 5 12.42 2.92 -6.49
CA HIS A 5 12.00 1.97 -5.44
C HIS A 5 13.14 1.57 -4.49
N VAL A 6 14.37 1.99 -4.77
CA VAL A 6 15.58 1.66 -4.00
C VAL A 6 16.52 2.88 -3.95
N THR A 7 17.01 3.23 -2.77
CA THR A 7 17.90 4.37 -2.53
C THR A 7 18.90 4.09 -1.41
N SER A 8 19.79 5.03 -1.11
CA SER A 8 20.72 4.97 0.02
C SER A 8 20.44 6.09 1.03
N LYS A 9 20.86 5.91 2.30
CA LYS A 9 20.71 6.95 3.34
C LYS A 9 21.38 8.26 2.92
N ALA A 10 22.50 8.20 2.20
CA ALA A 10 23.19 9.38 1.71
C ALA A 10 22.40 10.12 0.61
N GLU A 11 21.76 9.38 -0.28
CA GLU A 11 20.92 9.95 -1.33
C GLU A 11 19.67 10.61 -0.75
N ILE A 12 19.02 9.96 0.24
CA ILE A 12 17.90 10.54 0.99
C ILE A 12 18.29 11.86 1.65
N ALA A 13 19.47 11.91 2.32
CA ALA A 13 19.97 13.11 2.96
C ALA A 13 20.12 14.26 1.96
N LYS A 14 20.69 13.96 0.78
CA LYS A 14 20.90 14.92 -0.29
C LYS A 14 19.60 15.40 -0.92
N GLU A 15 18.68 14.49 -1.27
CA GLU A 15 17.43 14.83 -1.95
C GLU A 15 16.48 15.62 -1.06
N LEU A 16 16.39 15.26 0.23
CA LEU A 16 15.52 15.91 1.20
C LEU A 16 16.19 17.08 1.92
N ASN A 17 17.48 17.37 1.65
CA ASN A 17 18.27 18.39 2.33
C ASN A 17 18.24 18.23 3.87
N LEU A 18 18.39 17.00 4.34
CA LEU A 18 18.40 16.65 5.76
C LEU A 18 19.79 16.30 6.23
N SER A 19 20.05 16.50 7.54
CA SER A 19 21.28 16.05 8.14
C SER A 19 21.38 14.53 8.19
N MET A 20 22.59 13.96 8.06
CA MET A 20 22.79 12.51 8.18
C MET A 20 22.26 11.90 9.49
N PRO A 21 22.47 12.51 10.67
CA PRO A 21 21.89 12.01 11.90
C PRO A 21 20.35 11.92 11.85
N THR A 22 19.69 12.91 11.28
CA THR A 22 18.23 12.93 11.10
C THR A 22 17.76 11.81 10.20
N VAL A 23 18.44 11.60 9.06
CA VAL A 23 18.11 10.51 8.12
C VAL A 23 18.33 9.15 8.78
N LEU A 24 19.45 8.97 9.51
CA LEU A 24 19.73 7.73 10.21
C LEU A 24 18.63 7.38 11.23
N ALA A 25 18.20 8.34 12.04
CA ALA A 25 17.14 8.14 13.03
C ALA A 25 15.83 7.75 12.37
N ASN A 26 15.37 8.51 11.37
CA ASN A 26 14.10 8.28 10.70
C ASN A 26 14.09 6.97 9.89
N VAL A 27 15.15 6.67 9.15
CA VAL A 27 15.23 5.43 8.37
C VAL A 27 15.29 4.21 9.28
N ASN A 28 16.02 4.27 10.40
CA ASN A 28 16.04 3.15 11.34
C ASN A 28 14.67 2.92 11.99
N ASP A 29 13.94 3.97 12.37
CA ASP A 29 12.56 3.85 12.89
C ASP A 29 11.63 3.20 11.86
N LEU A 30 11.74 3.57 10.58
CA LEU A 30 10.93 2.98 9.51
C LEU A 30 11.34 1.53 9.18
N LEU A 31 12.62 1.17 9.34
CA LEU A 31 13.09 -0.22 9.22
C LEU A 31 12.57 -1.07 10.39
N GLU A 32 12.61 -0.56 11.62
CA GLU A 32 12.05 -1.25 12.80
C GLU A 32 10.55 -1.49 12.64
N LYS A 33 9.82 -0.52 12.08
CA LYS A 33 8.39 -0.62 11.75
C LYS A 33 8.10 -1.46 10.51
N MET A 34 9.11 -2.02 9.85
CA MET A 34 8.98 -2.79 8.61
C MET A 34 8.33 -2.05 7.45
N VAL A 35 8.25 -0.72 7.49
CA VAL A 35 7.79 0.12 6.36
C VAL A 35 8.82 0.14 5.24
N LEU A 36 10.11 0.16 5.64
CA LEU A 36 11.25 0.03 4.75
C LEU A 36 11.95 -1.31 4.98
N GLU A 37 12.69 -1.76 3.97
CA GLU A 37 13.52 -2.96 4.01
C GLU A 37 14.90 -2.70 3.41
N GLU A 38 15.91 -3.47 3.84
CA GLU A 38 17.23 -3.47 3.22
C GLU A 38 17.22 -4.43 2.03
N THR A 39 17.37 -3.90 0.81
CA THR A 39 17.21 -4.67 -0.45
C THR A 39 18.52 -5.13 -1.07
N GLY A 40 19.65 -5.01 -0.38
CA GLY A 40 20.97 -5.44 -0.82
C GLY A 40 22.02 -4.32 -0.79
N GLU A 41 23.00 -4.36 -1.71
CA GLU A 41 24.07 -3.39 -1.78
C GLU A 41 23.78 -2.34 -2.88
N TYR A 42 23.83 -1.07 -2.51
CA TYR A 42 23.74 0.03 -3.46
C TYR A 42 25.08 0.19 -4.18
N ALA A 43 25.06 0.21 -5.51
CA ALA A 43 26.26 0.40 -6.31
C ALA A 43 26.83 1.81 -6.07
N SER A 44 27.92 1.91 -5.28
CA SER A 44 28.63 3.16 -5.08
C SER A 44 29.86 3.23 -5.99
N THR A 45 30.08 4.38 -6.60
CA THR A 45 31.19 4.67 -7.50
C THR A 45 32.53 4.96 -6.75
N GLY A 46 32.82 4.21 -5.70
CA GLY A 46 34.10 4.34 -4.96
C GLY A 46 33.88 4.51 -3.46
N GLY A 47 34.11 3.44 -2.71
CA GLY A 47 34.02 3.41 -1.27
C GLY A 47 33.31 2.19 -0.72
N ARG A 48 33.07 2.16 0.60
CA ARG A 48 32.31 1.10 1.25
C ARG A 48 30.90 1.03 0.65
N LYS A 49 30.51 -0.14 0.16
CA LYS A 49 29.18 -0.40 -0.40
C LYS A 49 28.10 0.04 0.59
N ALA A 50 27.26 0.99 0.18
CA ALA A 50 26.15 1.44 1.00
C ALA A 50 25.02 0.39 0.93
N LYS A 51 24.33 0.16 2.06
CA LYS A 51 23.13 -0.66 2.04
C LYS A 51 22.03 0.06 1.27
N SER A 52 21.41 -0.63 0.36
CA SER A 52 20.23 -0.12 -0.35
C SER A 52 18.98 -0.30 0.50
N ILE A 53 18.12 0.71 0.45
CA ILE A 53 16.88 0.78 1.21
C ILE A 53 15.74 0.88 0.20
N GLY A 54 14.75 0.04 0.36
CA GLY A 54 13.53 0.02 -0.43
C GLY A 54 12.28 0.08 0.44
N ILE A 55 11.15 0.29 -0.21
CA ILE A 55 9.84 0.21 0.42
C ILE A 55 9.48 -1.27 0.56
N ASN A 56 9.08 -1.69 1.76
CA ASN A 56 8.48 -3.02 1.95
C ASN A 56 7.09 -3.03 1.31
N LYS A 57 6.99 -3.61 0.14
CA LYS A 57 5.75 -3.64 -0.66
C LYS A 57 4.61 -4.39 0.03
N SER A 58 4.93 -5.35 0.88
CA SER A 58 3.96 -6.16 1.63
C SER A 58 3.53 -5.52 2.96
N TYR A 59 4.07 -4.34 3.31
CA TYR A 59 3.77 -3.67 4.58
C TYR A 59 2.28 -3.36 4.74
N CYS A 60 1.64 -2.85 3.70
CA CYS A 60 0.21 -2.60 3.69
C CYS A 60 -0.35 -2.58 2.26
N HIS A 61 -1.66 -2.76 2.19
CA HIS A 61 -2.42 -2.71 0.95
C HIS A 61 -3.49 -1.64 1.06
N ALA A 62 -3.80 -1.00 -0.07
CA ALA A 62 -4.93 -0.09 -0.19
C ALA A 62 -5.94 -0.67 -1.19
N MET A 63 -7.22 -0.55 -0.85
CA MET A 63 -8.31 -0.99 -1.72
C MET A 63 -9.11 0.21 -2.19
N GLY A 64 -9.31 0.29 -3.51
CA GLY A 64 -10.24 1.21 -4.15
C GLY A 64 -11.50 0.50 -4.64
N ILE A 65 -12.66 1.13 -4.44
CA ILE A 65 -13.94 0.63 -4.95
C ILE A 65 -14.61 1.77 -5.71
N LEU A 66 -14.96 1.52 -6.97
CA LEU A 66 -15.75 2.41 -7.79
C LEU A 66 -17.11 1.78 -8.05
N ILE A 67 -18.18 2.44 -7.58
CA ILE A 67 -19.55 2.03 -7.81
C ILE A 67 -20.16 2.93 -8.90
N THR A 68 -20.67 2.29 -9.94
CA THR A 68 -21.37 2.94 -11.05
C THR A 68 -22.82 2.44 -11.10
N ALA A 69 -23.63 3.00 -11.99
CA ALA A 69 -25.03 2.56 -12.15
C ALA A 69 -25.18 1.07 -12.46
N ASN A 70 -24.20 0.43 -13.11
CA ASN A 70 -24.33 -0.97 -13.57
C ASN A 70 -23.17 -1.88 -13.17
N HIS A 71 -22.10 -1.35 -12.57
CA HIS A 71 -20.90 -2.12 -12.26
C HIS A 71 -20.25 -1.65 -10.97
N ILE A 72 -19.54 -2.56 -10.33
CA ILE A 72 -18.57 -2.28 -9.29
C ILE A 72 -17.20 -2.62 -9.84
N GLU A 73 -16.24 -1.72 -9.70
CA GLU A 73 -14.82 -1.99 -9.95
C GLU A 73 -14.06 -1.97 -8.63
N MET A 74 -13.21 -2.95 -8.43
CA MET A 74 -12.38 -3.10 -7.24
C MET A 74 -10.93 -3.20 -7.66
N VAL A 75 -10.04 -2.51 -6.95
CA VAL A 75 -8.60 -2.58 -7.16
C VAL A 75 -7.90 -2.68 -5.82
N LEU A 76 -6.92 -3.57 -5.74
CA LEU A 76 -6.02 -3.73 -4.60
C LEU A 76 -4.62 -3.35 -5.05
N VAL A 77 -3.96 -2.45 -4.32
CA VAL A 77 -2.59 -1.99 -4.59
C VAL A 77 -1.73 -2.18 -3.35
N ASN A 78 -0.43 -2.40 -3.54
CA ASN A 78 0.54 -2.44 -2.45
C ASN A 78 1.17 -1.06 -2.22
N LEU A 79 2.03 -0.94 -1.20
CA LEU A 79 2.75 0.29 -0.88
C LEU A 79 3.72 0.74 -1.98
N GLY A 80 4.10 -0.16 -2.89
CA GLY A 80 4.95 0.12 -4.05
C GLY A 80 4.21 0.55 -5.32
N ASP A 81 2.94 0.98 -5.21
CA ASP A 81 2.08 1.40 -6.32
C ASP A 81 1.80 0.31 -7.37
N GLU A 82 1.99 -0.97 -7.01
CA GLU A 82 1.69 -2.08 -7.91
C GLU A 82 0.25 -2.55 -7.70
N ILE A 83 -0.46 -2.76 -8.80
CA ILE A 83 -1.79 -3.36 -8.77
C ILE A 83 -1.63 -4.86 -8.53
N ILE A 84 -2.08 -5.33 -7.37
CA ILE A 84 -2.05 -6.75 -6.97
C ILE A 84 -3.23 -7.49 -7.58
N LYS A 85 -4.41 -6.87 -7.51
CA LYS A 85 -5.65 -7.47 -7.99
C LYS A 85 -6.61 -6.40 -8.49
N LYS A 86 -7.30 -6.70 -9.56
CA LYS A 86 -8.37 -5.84 -10.09
C LYS A 86 -9.52 -6.73 -10.55
N ASP A 87 -10.74 -6.31 -10.26
CA ASP A 87 -11.95 -6.99 -10.72
C ASP A 87 -13.04 -5.99 -11.07
N ARG A 88 -13.92 -6.38 -12.00
CA ARG A 88 -15.09 -5.61 -12.42
C ARG A 88 -16.29 -6.52 -12.51
N ILE A 89 -17.27 -6.27 -11.64
CA ILE A 89 -18.47 -7.08 -11.49
C ILE A 89 -19.69 -6.29 -11.98
N ARG A 90 -20.52 -6.92 -12.79
CA ARG A 90 -21.81 -6.34 -13.16
C ARG A 90 -22.77 -6.43 -11.99
N LEU A 91 -23.11 -5.30 -11.41
CA LEU A 91 -24.09 -5.17 -10.34
C LEU A 91 -24.83 -3.83 -10.51
N LYS A 92 -26.12 -3.91 -10.78
CA LYS A 92 -26.96 -2.72 -10.94
C LYS A 92 -27.14 -2.03 -9.59
N PHE A 93 -26.84 -0.75 -9.54
CA PHE A 93 -27.03 0.05 -8.32
C PHE A 93 -28.50 0.13 -7.94
N THR A 94 -28.82 -0.12 -6.67
CA THR A 94 -30.12 0.16 -6.05
C THR A 94 -29.87 0.84 -4.69
N ALA A 95 -30.77 1.76 -4.31
CA ALA A 95 -30.66 2.46 -3.02
C ALA A 95 -31.21 1.64 -1.84
N GLU A 96 -31.16 0.31 -1.95
CA GLU A 96 -31.68 -0.62 -0.93
C GLU A 96 -30.54 -1.15 -0.05
N LEU A 97 -30.86 -1.46 1.21
CA LEU A 97 -29.89 -2.01 2.17
C LEU A 97 -29.29 -3.34 1.66
N PHE A 98 -30.09 -4.13 0.95
CA PHE A 98 -29.64 -5.39 0.35
C PHE A 98 -28.44 -5.19 -0.61
N TYR A 99 -28.45 -4.10 -1.40
CA TYR A 99 -27.34 -3.77 -2.29
C TYR A 99 -26.02 -3.58 -1.52
N CYS A 100 -26.06 -2.86 -0.41
CA CYS A 100 -24.85 -2.66 0.42
C CYS A 100 -24.33 -3.97 0.98
N THR A 101 -25.21 -4.89 1.37
CA THR A 101 -24.83 -6.23 1.84
C THR A 101 -24.17 -7.05 0.73
N GLU A 102 -24.72 -6.98 -0.48
CA GLU A 102 -24.17 -7.68 -1.64
C GLU A 102 -22.79 -7.13 -2.02
N VAL A 103 -22.61 -5.79 -2.04
CA VAL A 103 -21.32 -5.14 -2.24
C VAL A 103 -20.31 -5.60 -1.19
N ALA A 104 -20.68 -5.59 0.09
CA ALA A 104 -19.80 -6.02 1.18
C ALA A 104 -19.35 -7.48 1.02
N GLN A 105 -20.27 -8.38 0.60
CA GLN A 105 -19.93 -9.77 0.32
C GLN A 105 -18.96 -9.91 -0.86
N LYS A 106 -19.16 -9.13 -1.94
CA LYS A 106 -18.23 -9.12 -3.09
C LYS A 106 -16.83 -8.62 -2.69
N VAL A 107 -16.77 -7.56 -1.89
CA VAL A 107 -15.51 -7.03 -1.33
C VAL A 107 -14.80 -8.09 -0.49
N LYS A 108 -15.53 -8.76 0.40
CA LYS A 108 -14.96 -9.83 1.23
C LYS A 108 -14.37 -10.94 0.37
N THR A 109 -15.10 -11.45 -0.60
CA THR A 109 -14.63 -12.49 -1.53
C THR A 109 -13.43 -12.01 -2.36
N PHE A 110 -13.43 -10.74 -2.78
CA PHE A 110 -12.31 -10.16 -3.50
C PHE A 110 -11.02 -10.14 -2.67
N LEU A 111 -11.10 -9.86 -1.37
CA LEU A 111 -9.97 -9.84 -0.45
C LEU A 111 -9.53 -11.23 0.03
N GLU A 112 -10.42 -12.21 -0.01
CA GLU A 112 -10.09 -13.60 0.36
C GLU A 112 -8.99 -14.15 -0.55
N GLY A 113 -7.97 -14.72 0.05
CA GLY A 113 -6.80 -15.27 -0.65
C GLY A 113 -5.62 -14.32 -0.80
N GLU A 114 -5.81 -13.00 -0.78
CA GLU A 114 -4.68 -12.06 -0.78
C GLU A 114 -4.24 -11.73 0.65
N LEU A 115 -5.19 -11.48 1.56
CA LEU A 115 -4.88 -11.25 2.98
C LEU A 115 -4.27 -12.47 3.68
N ALA A 116 -4.53 -13.68 3.18
CA ALA A 116 -3.95 -14.91 3.72
C ALA A 116 -2.48 -15.12 3.32
N LYS A 117 -1.98 -14.45 2.28
CA LYS A 117 -0.59 -14.58 1.81
C LYS A 117 0.38 -13.70 2.59
N ASP A 118 -0.11 -12.60 3.16
CA ASP A 118 0.70 -11.54 3.76
C ASP A 118 0.58 -11.49 5.29
N THR A 119 0.12 -12.55 5.95
CA THR A 119 0.08 -12.58 7.42
C THR A 119 1.50 -12.86 7.93
N PRO A 120 2.28 -11.83 8.32
CA PRO A 120 3.45 -12.09 9.13
C PRO A 120 2.96 -12.67 10.46
N SER A 121 3.64 -13.69 10.95
CA SER A 121 3.37 -14.48 12.16
C SER A 121 3.44 -13.69 13.48
N SER A 122 3.04 -12.44 13.52
CA SER A 122 3.00 -11.63 14.73
C SER A 122 1.62 -11.00 14.92
N ALA A 123 0.94 -11.44 15.97
CA ALA A 123 -0.43 -11.08 16.35
C ALA A 123 -0.67 -9.59 16.70
N GLU A 124 0.28 -8.70 16.44
CA GLU A 124 0.19 -7.28 16.82
C GLU A 124 -0.24 -6.34 15.66
N HIS A 125 -0.33 -6.84 14.43
CA HIS A 125 -0.67 -6.00 13.27
C HIS A 125 -2.15 -6.04 12.86
N GLN A 126 -3.03 -6.64 13.66
CA GLN A 126 -4.47 -6.73 13.38
C GLN A 126 -5.24 -5.40 13.53
N SER A 127 -4.59 -4.31 13.98
CA SER A 127 -5.25 -3.01 14.13
C SER A 127 -5.15 -2.06 12.91
N ALA A 128 -4.47 -2.46 11.84
CA ALA A 128 -4.25 -1.61 10.66
C ALA A 128 -5.28 -1.78 9.53
N LEU A 129 -6.35 -2.53 9.74
CA LEU A 129 -7.54 -2.46 8.87
C LEU A 129 -8.33 -1.19 9.18
N ASN A 130 -7.70 -0.03 8.99
CA ASN A 130 -8.42 1.21 8.81
C ASN A 130 -9.16 1.11 7.47
N LEU A 131 -10.41 0.69 7.55
CA LEU A 131 -11.37 0.84 6.45
C LEU A 131 -11.34 2.29 6.01
N GLY A 132 -10.66 2.54 4.90
CA GLY A 132 -10.51 3.87 4.33
C GLY A 132 -11.88 4.52 4.15
N LYS A 133 -11.96 5.79 4.45
CA LYS A 133 -13.15 6.61 4.32
C LYS A 133 -13.77 6.39 2.94
N ILE A 134 -15.01 5.90 2.91
CA ILE A 134 -15.80 5.79 1.69
C ILE A 134 -16.14 7.22 1.27
N TYR A 135 -15.51 7.72 0.22
CA TYR A 135 -15.89 8.99 -0.38
C TYR A 135 -17.14 8.78 -1.24
N HIS A 136 -18.29 9.20 -0.73
CA HIS A 136 -19.47 9.40 -1.55
C HIS A 136 -19.24 10.59 -2.48
N ARG A 137 -18.99 10.35 -3.75
CA ARG A 137 -19.12 11.37 -4.77
C ARG A 137 -20.59 11.38 -5.20
N HIS A 138 -21.32 12.43 -4.81
CA HIS A 138 -22.62 12.73 -5.40
C HIS A 138 -22.41 12.95 -6.89
N ILE A 139 -23.03 12.12 -7.70
CA ILE A 139 -23.18 12.38 -9.14
C ILE A 139 -24.46 13.20 -9.24
N GLU A 140 -24.30 14.52 -9.29
CA GLU A 140 -25.35 15.37 -9.82
C GLU A 140 -25.45 15.16 -11.32
N ASN A 141 -26.71 15.09 -11.81
CA ASN A 141 -27.13 14.86 -13.18
C ASN A 141 -26.45 15.77 -14.21
#